data_1fc071e6b982481dacabb988cc0ec1aa
#
_entry.id   1fc071e6b982481dacabb988cc0ec1aa
#
_cell.length_a   1.000
_cell.length_b   1.000
_cell.length_c   1.000
_cell.angle_alpha   90.00
_cell.angle_beta   90.00
_cell.angle_gamma   90.00
#
_symmetry.space_group_name_H-M   'P 1'
#
loop_
_entity.id
_entity.type
_entity.pdbx_description
1 polymer ?
#
loop_
_entity_poly.entity_id
_entity_poly.type
_entity_poly.pdbx_seq_one_letter_code
_entity_poly.pdbx_strand_id
1 'polypeptide(L)'
;MTLNCIGIRAEQNRRKWTMTSIMRLAAFIACVLSGGFLIGYLNVPGSWYAGLNKPWFNPPKWIFAPVWAVIYLLIALAGSRTWERHRHGIAMRLWLLQMALNFLWPPIFLSAHLPGFALTIILALFVVILASIARQWSSDRISSALFVPYAAWVGFASMLNLSIVHLN
;
A
#
# COMPACT_ATOMS: atom_id res chain seq x y z
N MET A 1 3.22 -39.69 32.96
CA MET A 1 2.37 -39.71 31.74
C MET A 1 1.76 -38.36 31.38
N THR A 2 1.66 -37.40 32.28
CA THR A 2 1.05 -36.05 32.11
C THR A 2 1.90 -35.04 31.34
N LEU A 3 3.24 -35.13 31.37
CA LEU A 3 4.15 -34.17 30.71
C LEU A 3 4.11 -34.24 29.18
N ASN A 4 3.84 -35.43 28.60
CA ASN A 4 3.77 -35.57 27.12
C ASN A 4 2.51 -34.95 26.52
N CYS A 5 1.40 -34.90 27.24
CA CYS A 5 0.16 -34.26 26.73
C CYS A 5 0.25 -32.76 26.66
N ILE A 6 1.02 -32.11 27.54
CA ILE A 6 1.23 -30.65 27.56
C ILE A 6 2.10 -30.23 26.36
N GLY A 7 3.16 -31.01 26.08
CA GLY A 7 4.05 -30.77 24.94
C GLY A 7 3.33 -30.87 23.58
N ILE A 8 2.54 -31.92 23.39
CA ILE A 8 1.79 -32.17 22.15
C ILE A 8 0.73 -31.07 21.92
N ARG A 9 0.04 -30.64 22.98
CA ARG A 9 -0.97 -29.58 22.90
C ARG A 9 -0.34 -28.21 22.58
N ALA A 10 0.84 -27.92 23.13
CA ALA A 10 1.58 -26.67 22.84
C ALA A 10 2.10 -26.65 21.40
N GLU A 11 2.55 -27.78 20.87
CA GLU A 11 3.05 -27.92 19.50
C GLU A 11 1.92 -27.89 18.47
N GLN A 12 0.77 -28.51 18.76
CA GLN A 12 -0.44 -28.42 17.96
C GLN A 12 -1.03 -27.00 17.92
N ASN A 13 -0.96 -26.29 19.04
CA ASN A 13 -1.39 -24.90 19.12
C ASN A 13 -0.44 -23.97 18.33
N ARG A 14 0.86 -24.21 18.38
CA ARG A 14 1.88 -23.49 17.59
C ARG A 14 1.68 -23.70 16.08
N ARG A 15 1.38 -24.92 15.63
CA ARG A 15 1.09 -25.22 14.21
C ARG A 15 -0.17 -24.55 13.70
N LYS A 16 -1.24 -24.51 14.51
CA LYS A 16 -2.48 -23.82 14.15
C LYS A 16 -2.27 -22.31 14.00
N TRP A 17 -1.49 -21.70 14.89
CA TRP A 17 -1.16 -20.27 14.81
C TRP A 17 -0.34 -19.92 13.57
N THR A 18 0.64 -20.75 13.21
CA THR A 18 1.44 -20.54 11.99
C THR A 18 0.63 -20.70 10.70
N MET A 19 -0.22 -21.73 10.61
CA MET A 19 -1.09 -21.95 9.43
C MET A 19 -2.06 -20.77 9.22
N THR A 20 -2.74 -20.33 10.28
CA THR A 20 -3.67 -19.18 10.20
C THR A 20 -2.95 -17.89 9.82
N SER A 21 -1.72 -17.66 10.30
CA SER A 21 -0.92 -16.50 9.95
C SER A 21 -0.48 -16.51 8.47
N ILE A 22 -0.10 -17.69 7.97
CA ILE A 22 0.27 -17.86 6.55
C ILE A 22 -0.93 -17.64 5.64
N MET A 23 -2.08 -18.25 5.95
CA MET A 23 -3.31 -18.07 5.16
C MET A 23 -3.76 -16.60 5.13
N ARG A 24 -3.70 -15.91 6.27
CA ARG A 24 -4.01 -14.48 6.35
C ARG A 24 -3.05 -13.64 5.49
N LEU A 25 -1.74 -13.88 5.61
CA LEU A 25 -0.75 -13.19 4.80
C LEU A 25 -1.01 -13.41 3.30
N ALA A 26 -1.26 -14.65 2.89
CA ALA A 26 -1.60 -14.99 1.52
C ALA A 26 -2.87 -14.27 1.05
N ALA A 27 -3.89 -14.16 1.90
CA ALA A 27 -5.11 -13.43 1.60
C ALA A 27 -4.85 -11.92 1.42
N PHE A 28 -4.03 -11.29 2.29
CA PHE A 28 -3.65 -9.89 2.13
C PHE A 28 -2.84 -9.66 0.84
N ILE A 29 -1.87 -10.53 0.55
CA ILE A 29 -1.07 -10.44 -0.69
C ILE A 29 -1.99 -10.58 -1.91
N ALA A 30 -2.84 -11.60 -1.94
CA ALA A 30 -3.78 -11.82 -3.04
C ALA A 30 -4.71 -10.62 -3.23
N CYS A 31 -5.31 -10.11 -2.16
CA CYS A 31 -6.25 -8.99 -2.21
C CYS A 31 -5.57 -7.69 -2.68
N VAL A 32 -4.41 -7.35 -2.13
CA VAL A 32 -3.70 -6.10 -2.46
C VAL A 32 -3.13 -6.16 -3.87
N LEU A 33 -2.49 -7.28 -4.26
CA LEU A 33 -1.93 -7.41 -5.61
C LEU A 33 -3.02 -7.48 -6.68
N SER A 34 -4.08 -8.27 -6.48
CA SER A 34 -5.17 -8.35 -7.47
C SER A 34 -5.89 -7.02 -7.62
N GLY A 35 -6.16 -6.29 -6.52
CA GLY A 35 -6.71 -4.95 -6.55
C GLY A 35 -5.82 -3.96 -7.28
N GLY A 36 -4.52 -3.95 -6.95
CA GLY A 36 -3.54 -3.09 -7.61
C GLY A 36 -3.36 -3.40 -9.09
N PHE A 37 -3.34 -4.68 -9.44
CA PHE A 37 -3.27 -5.12 -10.85
C PHE A 37 -4.52 -4.73 -11.65
N LEU A 38 -5.70 -4.92 -11.06
CA LEU A 38 -6.97 -4.53 -11.67
C LEU A 38 -7.02 -3.02 -11.93
N ILE A 39 -6.70 -2.21 -10.92
CA ILE A 39 -6.68 -0.75 -11.05
C ILE A 39 -5.65 -0.32 -12.09
N GLY A 40 -4.45 -0.88 -12.09
CA GLY A 40 -3.41 -0.59 -13.08
C GLY A 40 -3.79 -0.99 -14.50
N TYR A 41 -4.48 -2.12 -14.67
CA TYR A 41 -4.97 -2.59 -15.96
C TYR A 41 -6.09 -1.69 -16.53
N LEU A 42 -7.02 -1.27 -15.67
CA LEU A 42 -8.13 -0.41 -16.07
C LEU A 42 -7.72 1.05 -16.33
N ASN A 43 -6.56 1.48 -15.82
CA ASN A 43 -6.10 2.86 -15.89
C ASN A 43 -4.70 2.95 -16.54
N VAL A 44 -4.55 2.39 -17.75
CA VAL A 44 -3.29 2.46 -18.50
C VAL A 44 -3.08 3.90 -19.02
N PRO A 45 -1.87 4.48 -18.86
CA PRO A 45 -1.55 5.78 -19.42
C PRO A 45 -1.74 5.81 -20.94
N GLY A 46 -2.76 6.53 -21.41
CA GLY A 46 -3.11 6.67 -22.84
C GLY A 46 -2.43 7.85 -23.51
N SER A 47 -2.99 8.24 -24.70
CA SER A 47 -2.54 9.37 -25.51
C SER A 47 -2.59 10.70 -24.76
N TRP A 48 -3.61 10.91 -23.92
CA TRP A 48 -3.71 12.10 -23.07
C TRP A 48 -2.47 12.25 -22.18
N TYR A 49 -2.09 11.21 -21.43
CA TYR A 49 -0.90 11.25 -20.57
C TYR A 49 0.39 11.40 -21.38
N ALA A 50 0.44 10.85 -22.60
CA ALA A 50 1.59 11.00 -23.49
C ALA A 50 1.79 12.46 -23.94
N GLY A 51 0.70 13.18 -24.16
CA GLY A 51 0.69 14.59 -24.58
C GLY A 51 0.97 15.61 -23.49
N LEU A 52 0.95 15.24 -22.21
CA LEU A 52 1.25 16.15 -21.11
C LEU A 52 2.72 16.59 -21.11
N ASN A 53 2.96 17.85 -20.77
CA ASN A 53 4.29 18.33 -20.41
C ASN A 53 4.71 17.71 -19.08
N LYS A 54 5.87 17.04 -19.05
CA LYS A 54 6.38 16.32 -17.88
C LYS A 54 7.69 16.95 -17.40
N PRO A 55 7.94 16.96 -16.09
CA PRO A 55 9.21 17.44 -15.58
C PRO A 55 10.38 16.56 -16.05
N TRP A 56 11.57 17.12 -16.09
CA TRP A 56 12.79 16.43 -16.54
C TRP A 56 13.12 15.17 -15.72
N PHE A 57 12.67 15.10 -14.47
CA PHE A 57 12.86 13.95 -13.58
C PHE A 57 11.77 12.88 -13.69
N ASN A 58 10.88 12.97 -14.69
CA ASN A 58 9.84 11.96 -14.91
C ASN A 58 10.46 10.59 -15.25
N PRO A 59 10.18 9.53 -14.47
CA PRO A 59 10.81 8.24 -14.69
C PRO A 59 10.31 7.59 -15.99
N PRO A 60 11.09 6.70 -16.59
CA PRO A 60 10.63 5.85 -17.68
C PRO A 60 9.41 5.01 -17.24
N LYS A 61 8.47 4.81 -18.16
CA LYS A 61 7.19 4.12 -17.88
C LYS A 61 7.37 2.72 -17.27
N TRP A 62 8.42 1.99 -17.65
CA TRP A 62 8.66 0.64 -17.15
C TRP A 62 8.99 0.56 -15.65
N ILE A 63 9.46 1.65 -15.03
CA ILE A 63 9.81 1.69 -13.59
C ILE A 63 8.56 1.58 -12.71
N PHE A 64 7.43 2.11 -13.16
CA PHE A 64 6.22 2.17 -12.34
C PHE A 64 5.71 0.77 -11.93
N ALA A 65 5.65 -0.18 -12.87
CA ALA A 65 5.10 -1.51 -12.59
C ALA A 65 5.90 -2.29 -11.53
N PRO A 66 7.24 -2.45 -11.62
CA PRO A 66 8.00 -3.17 -10.60
C PRO A 66 8.01 -2.44 -9.25
N VAL A 67 8.07 -1.11 -9.23
CA VAL A 67 8.03 -0.36 -7.97
C VAL A 67 6.69 -0.55 -7.26
N TRP A 68 5.58 -0.45 -7.96
CA TRP A 68 4.26 -0.70 -7.39
C TRP A 68 4.08 -2.15 -6.92
N ALA A 69 4.62 -3.13 -7.65
CA ALA A 69 4.58 -4.53 -7.22
C ALA A 69 5.27 -4.72 -5.86
N VAL A 70 6.46 -4.15 -5.69
CA VAL A 70 7.18 -4.19 -4.41
C VAL A 70 6.39 -3.45 -3.31
N ILE A 71 5.89 -2.26 -3.59
CA ILE A 71 5.11 -1.47 -2.63
C ILE A 71 3.85 -2.22 -2.19
N TYR A 72 3.11 -2.84 -3.10
CA TYR A 72 1.92 -3.63 -2.75
C TYR A 72 2.25 -4.83 -1.88
N LEU A 73 3.39 -5.50 -2.10
CA LEU A 73 3.87 -6.55 -1.19
C LEU A 73 4.15 -6.00 0.21
N LEU A 74 4.83 -4.85 0.32
CA LEU A 74 5.10 -4.21 1.61
C LEU A 74 3.81 -3.80 2.33
N ILE A 75 2.85 -3.23 1.61
CA ILE A 75 1.52 -2.86 2.13
C ILE A 75 0.76 -4.10 2.63
N ALA A 76 0.79 -5.21 1.87
CA ALA A 76 0.14 -6.46 2.26
C ALA A 76 0.75 -7.06 3.53
N LEU A 77 2.09 -7.08 3.61
CA LEU A 77 2.83 -7.52 4.80
C LEU A 77 2.46 -6.66 6.02
N ALA A 78 2.49 -5.33 5.88
CA ALA A 78 2.12 -4.42 6.95
C ALA A 78 0.66 -4.60 7.38
N GLY A 79 -0.26 -4.78 6.43
CA GLY A 79 -1.69 -5.02 6.66
C GLY A 79 -1.95 -6.31 7.44
N SER A 80 -1.34 -7.42 7.02
CA SER A 80 -1.46 -8.70 7.70
C SER A 80 -0.97 -8.63 9.17
N ARG A 81 0.17 -7.94 9.41
CA ARG A 81 0.71 -7.73 10.76
C ARG A 81 -0.18 -6.81 11.60
N THR A 82 -0.68 -5.74 11.00
CA THR A 82 -1.60 -4.79 11.66
C THR A 82 -2.91 -5.48 12.04
N TRP A 83 -3.44 -6.32 11.16
CA TRP A 83 -4.63 -7.13 11.43
C TRP A 83 -4.44 -8.06 12.62
N GLU A 84 -3.30 -8.74 12.70
CA GLU A 84 -2.99 -9.66 13.80
C GLU A 84 -2.97 -8.98 15.16
N ARG A 85 -2.45 -7.75 15.20
CA ARG A 85 -2.22 -7.01 16.45
C ARG A 85 -3.39 -6.09 16.84
N HIS A 86 -4.02 -5.45 15.85
CA HIS A 86 -4.94 -4.32 16.06
C HIS A 86 -6.06 -4.26 15.02
N ARG A 87 -6.72 -5.39 14.71
CA ARG A 87 -7.75 -5.47 13.63
C ARG A 87 -8.90 -4.45 13.75
N HIS A 88 -9.25 -4.01 14.95
CA HIS A 88 -10.29 -3.01 15.21
C HIS A 88 -9.73 -1.64 15.62
N GLY A 89 -8.40 -1.50 15.63
CA GLY A 89 -7.73 -0.28 16.04
C GLY A 89 -7.60 0.78 14.95
N ILE A 90 -7.14 1.96 15.35
CA ILE A 90 -6.87 3.09 14.44
C ILE A 90 -5.86 2.69 13.34
N ALA A 91 -4.85 1.88 13.68
CA ALA A 91 -3.85 1.43 12.71
C ALA A 91 -4.48 0.69 11.52
N MET A 92 -5.49 -0.17 11.76
CA MET A 92 -6.20 -0.88 10.69
C MET A 92 -7.11 0.05 9.90
N ARG A 93 -7.75 1.03 10.53
CA ARG A 93 -8.55 2.06 9.83
C ARG A 93 -7.68 2.90 8.90
N LEU A 94 -6.49 3.31 9.34
CA LEU A 94 -5.52 4.02 8.52
C LEU A 94 -5.04 3.16 7.35
N TRP A 95 -4.82 1.86 7.58
CA TRP A 95 -4.46 0.91 6.52
C TRP A 95 -5.55 0.80 5.45
N LEU A 96 -6.81 0.71 5.85
CA LEU A 96 -7.94 0.68 4.91
C LEU A 96 -8.09 2.01 4.16
N LEU A 97 -7.96 3.14 4.85
CA LEU A 97 -8.06 4.46 4.27
C LEU A 97 -6.97 4.70 3.22
N GLN A 98 -5.70 4.35 3.52
CA GLN A 98 -4.63 4.49 2.55
C GLN A 98 -4.87 3.59 1.32
N MET A 99 -5.42 2.37 1.47
CA MET A 99 -5.76 1.51 0.34
C MET A 99 -6.84 2.14 -0.54
N ALA A 100 -7.89 2.71 0.08
CA ALA A 100 -8.95 3.38 -0.67
C ALA A 100 -8.41 4.59 -1.46
N LEU A 101 -7.60 5.44 -0.84
CA LEU A 101 -6.99 6.59 -1.51
C LEU A 101 -6.01 6.16 -2.61
N ASN A 102 -5.23 5.11 -2.37
CA ASN A 102 -4.29 4.55 -3.34
C ASN A 102 -5.02 4.06 -4.61
N PHE A 103 -6.13 3.34 -4.44
CA PHE A 103 -6.92 2.84 -5.56
C PHE A 103 -7.76 3.93 -6.26
N LEU A 104 -8.06 5.01 -5.57
CA LEU A 104 -8.83 6.13 -6.11
C LEU A 104 -7.98 7.05 -6.99
N TRP A 105 -6.69 7.20 -6.69
CA TRP A 105 -5.80 8.14 -7.41
C TRP A 105 -5.67 7.83 -8.91
N PRO A 106 -5.38 6.57 -9.37
CA PRO A 106 -5.16 6.29 -10.78
C PRO A 106 -6.37 6.57 -11.68
N PRO A 107 -7.61 6.18 -11.34
CA PRO A 107 -8.77 6.51 -12.17
C PRO A 107 -9.03 8.01 -12.26
N ILE A 108 -8.78 8.77 -11.22
CA ILE A 108 -8.96 10.22 -11.24
C ILE A 108 -7.87 10.91 -12.07
N PHE A 109 -6.63 10.47 -11.93
CA PHE A 109 -5.53 11.06 -12.69
C PHE A 109 -5.54 10.63 -14.16
N LEU A 110 -5.65 9.32 -14.44
CA LEU A 110 -5.43 8.76 -15.78
C LEU A 110 -6.72 8.64 -16.61
N SER A 111 -7.87 8.33 -15.98
CA SER A 111 -9.12 8.11 -16.71
C SER A 111 -10.03 9.34 -16.72
N ALA A 112 -10.16 10.03 -15.59
CA ALA A 112 -10.95 11.26 -15.51
C ALA A 112 -10.19 12.49 -16.00
N HIS A 113 -8.86 12.41 -16.19
CA HIS A 113 -8.01 13.52 -16.64
C HIS A 113 -8.07 14.75 -15.71
N LEU A 114 -8.17 14.53 -14.41
CA LEU A 114 -8.28 15.58 -13.38
C LEU A 114 -7.01 15.66 -12.51
N PRO A 115 -5.85 16.11 -13.05
CA PRO A 115 -4.58 16.08 -12.31
C PRO A 115 -4.58 16.95 -11.06
N GLY A 116 -5.33 18.06 -11.04
CA GLY A 116 -5.47 18.91 -9.85
C GLY A 116 -6.23 18.24 -8.71
N PHE A 117 -7.32 17.51 -9.02
CA PHE A 117 -8.07 16.74 -8.01
C PHE A 117 -7.29 15.49 -7.57
N ALA A 118 -6.60 14.84 -8.51
CA ALA A 118 -5.70 13.74 -8.18
C ALA A 118 -4.56 14.18 -7.23
N LEU A 119 -4.08 15.42 -7.35
CA LEU A 119 -3.08 15.97 -6.44
C LEU A 119 -3.60 16.03 -4.99
N THR A 120 -4.84 16.44 -4.77
CA THR A 120 -5.40 16.46 -3.40
C THR A 120 -5.52 15.06 -2.82
N ILE A 121 -5.87 14.06 -3.64
CA ILE A 121 -5.97 12.66 -3.22
C ILE A 121 -4.60 12.10 -2.85
N ILE A 122 -3.57 12.32 -3.68
CA ILE A 122 -2.23 11.77 -3.40
C ILE A 122 -1.57 12.45 -2.20
N LEU A 123 -1.83 13.74 -1.97
CA LEU A 123 -1.39 14.42 -0.76
C LEU A 123 -2.10 13.90 0.50
N ALA A 124 -3.41 13.67 0.43
CA ALA A 124 -4.15 13.03 1.51
C ALA A 124 -3.61 11.61 1.78
N LEU A 125 -3.34 10.83 0.74
CA LEU A 125 -2.70 9.53 0.83
C LEU A 125 -1.35 9.62 1.55
N PHE A 126 -0.51 10.57 1.16
CA PHE A 126 0.80 10.78 1.78
C PHE A 126 0.68 11.06 3.28
N VAL A 127 -0.23 11.94 3.68
CA VAL A 127 -0.50 12.24 5.10
C VAL A 127 -0.97 10.99 5.86
N VAL A 128 -1.86 10.20 5.28
CA VAL A 128 -2.36 8.95 5.90
C VAL A 128 -1.23 7.92 6.07
N ILE A 129 -0.31 7.82 5.11
CA ILE A 129 0.87 6.95 5.21
C ILE A 129 1.77 7.42 6.37
N LEU A 130 2.07 8.71 6.46
CA LEU A 130 2.88 9.27 7.55
C LEU A 130 2.20 9.06 8.92
N ALA A 131 0.89 9.25 9.01
CA ALA A 131 0.11 8.94 10.20
C ALA A 131 0.17 7.44 10.57
N SER A 132 0.17 6.54 9.57
CA SER A 132 0.33 5.10 9.77
C SER A 132 1.71 4.75 10.34
N ILE A 133 2.76 5.36 9.79
CA ILE A 133 4.14 5.23 10.29
C ILE A 133 4.22 5.69 11.74
N ALA A 134 3.79 6.93 12.02
CA ALA A 134 3.85 7.51 13.36
C ALA A 134 3.06 6.69 14.38
N ARG A 135 1.83 6.26 14.02
CA ARG A 135 0.96 5.48 14.91
C ARG A 135 1.53 4.12 15.28
N GLN A 136 2.26 3.49 14.35
CA GLN A 136 2.82 2.15 14.53
C GLN A 136 4.26 2.15 15.04
N TRP A 137 4.95 3.30 15.05
CA TRP A 137 6.37 3.38 15.42
C TRP A 137 6.69 2.79 16.78
N SER A 138 5.84 3.00 17.78
CA SER A 138 6.02 2.48 19.14
C SER A 138 5.47 1.07 19.33
N SER A 139 4.44 0.67 18.57
CA SER A 139 3.71 -0.59 18.78
C SER A 139 4.16 -1.73 17.84
N ASP A 140 4.53 -1.42 16.60
CA ASP A 140 5.06 -2.38 15.62
C ASP A 140 6.01 -1.68 14.64
N ARG A 141 7.27 -1.55 15.04
CA ARG A 141 8.33 -0.93 14.23
C ARG A 141 8.50 -1.57 12.86
N ILE A 142 8.25 -2.88 12.73
CA ILE A 142 8.38 -3.57 11.44
C ILE A 142 7.30 -3.08 10.49
N SER A 143 6.04 -3.05 10.91
CA SER A 143 4.96 -2.51 10.07
C SER A 143 5.19 -1.04 9.72
N SER A 144 5.70 -0.24 10.66
CA SER A 144 6.08 1.15 10.42
C SER A 144 7.18 1.25 9.36
N ALA A 145 8.25 0.45 9.47
CA ALA A 145 9.36 0.45 8.52
C ALA A 145 8.95 0.02 7.10
N LEU A 146 8.00 -0.93 6.98
CA LEU A 146 7.45 -1.36 5.69
C LEU A 146 6.72 -0.24 4.94
N PHE A 147 6.20 0.76 5.65
CA PHE A 147 5.57 1.93 5.05
C PHE A 147 6.56 3.03 4.59
N VAL A 148 7.82 3.00 5.03
CA VAL A 148 8.81 4.05 4.69
C VAL A 148 9.11 4.11 3.19
N PRO A 149 9.42 2.99 2.48
CA PRO A 149 9.62 3.03 1.03
C PRO A 149 8.36 3.48 0.28
N TYR A 150 7.17 3.12 0.78
CA TYR A 150 5.90 3.58 0.22
C TYR A 150 5.71 5.09 0.40
N ALA A 151 6.01 5.65 1.59
CA ALA A 151 5.99 7.09 1.82
C ALA A 151 6.95 7.84 0.86
N ALA A 152 8.16 7.33 0.69
CA ALA A 152 9.13 7.92 -0.23
C ALA A 152 8.62 7.94 -1.68
N TRP A 153 8.03 6.83 -2.15
CA TRP A 153 7.47 6.74 -3.49
C TRP A 153 6.26 7.66 -3.70
N VAL A 154 5.31 7.69 -2.74
CA VAL A 154 4.12 8.56 -2.82
C VAL A 154 4.52 10.04 -2.71
N GLY A 155 5.50 10.38 -1.88
CA GLY A 155 6.07 11.72 -1.83
C GLY A 155 6.65 12.15 -3.19
N PHE A 156 7.45 11.29 -3.82
CA PHE A 156 7.97 11.51 -5.17
C PHE A 156 6.83 11.64 -6.20
N ALA A 157 5.85 10.75 -6.18
CA ALA A 157 4.70 10.80 -7.09
C ALA A 157 3.83 12.06 -6.87
N SER A 158 3.76 12.57 -5.63
CA SER A 158 3.09 13.84 -5.32
C SER A 158 3.80 15.04 -5.97
N MET A 159 5.14 15.06 -5.91
CA MET A 159 5.95 16.09 -6.60
C MET A 159 5.77 16.00 -8.13
N LEU A 160 5.72 14.79 -8.67
CA LEU A 160 5.47 14.57 -10.10
C LEU A 160 4.09 15.07 -10.51
N ASN A 161 3.04 14.73 -9.74
CA ASN A 161 1.67 15.20 -10.00
C ASN A 161 1.56 16.73 -9.91
N LEU A 162 2.18 17.34 -8.87
CA LEU A 162 2.23 18.79 -8.72
C LEU A 162 2.91 19.46 -9.93
N SER A 163 4.04 18.92 -10.38
CA SER A 163 4.74 19.43 -11.55
C SER A 163 3.89 19.34 -12.82
N ILE A 164 3.15 18.24 -13.02
CA ILE A 164 2.25 18.08 -14.15
C ILE A 164 1.12 19.11 -14.08
N VAL A 165 0.53 19.37 -12.91
CA VAL A 165 -0.50 20.41 -12.74
C VAL A 165 0.04 21.82 -13.08
N HIS A 166 1.30 22.09 -12.74
CA HIS A 166 1.90 23.41 -13.00
C HIS A 166 2.33 23.62 -14.46
N LEU A 167 2.65 22.54 -15.18
CA LEU A 167 3.16 22.60 -16.55
C LEU A 167 2.05 22.52 -17.62
N ASN A 168 0.80 22.24 -17.26
CA ASN A 168 -0.35 22.07 -18.16
C ASN A 168 -1.56 22.87 -17.70
#